data_47048865d63f3bbb805482aa432bed84
#
_entry.id   47048865d63f3bbb805482aa432bed84
#
_cell.length_a   1.000
_cell.length_b   1.000
_cell.length_c   1.000
_cell.angle_alpha   90.00
_cell.angle_beta   90.00
_cell.angle_gamma   90.00
#
_symmetry.space_group_name_H-M   'P 1'
#
loop_
_entity.id
_entity.type
_entity.pdbx_description
1 polymer ?
#
loop_
_entity_poly.entity_id
_entity_poly.type
_entity_poly.pdbx_seq_one_letter_code
_entity_poly.pdbx_strand_id
1 'polypeptide(L)'
;LHGSMANALPHAIGAAFADRDRQVVALAGDGGLSMLLGELITLRDHELPVTVVVFNNATLGMVKLEMLVEGMPAHATDTPPVDYRRLAESLDIPALRVQDPRELRSTFADALGRRGPVLVDVVTDPNALSIPPSITAGQVRGFATSMTKQIFGGGSGEVMAMARSNLRNIPRP
;
A
#
# COMPACT_ATOMS: atom_id res chain seq x y z
N LEU A 1 -6.67 0.58 -19.30
CA LEU A 1 -6.21 0.86 -17.94
C LEU A 1 -5.34 2.10 -17.97
N HIS A 2 -5.65 3.10 -17.15
CA HIS A 2 -4.99 4.40 -17.15
C HIS A 2 -4.06 4.61 -15.95
N GLY A 3 -3.79 3.54 -15.15
CA GLY A 3 -2.94 3.63 -13.95
C GLY A 3 -3.50 4.54 -12.85
N SER A 4 -4.81 4.78 -12.84
CA SER A 4 -5.44 5.65 -11.83
C SER A 4 -5.30 5.06 -10.43
N MET A 5 -4.98 5.90 -9.46
CA MET A 5 -5.10 5.55 -8.04
C MET A 5 -6.57 5.31 -7.65
N ALA A 6 -6.81 4.75 -6.46
CA ALA A 6 -8.14 4.51 -5.88
C ALA A 6 -9.01 3.46 -6.59
N ASN A 7 -8.53 2.79 -7.61
CA ASN A 7 -9.36 1.90 -8.43
C ASN A 7 -9.65 0.51 -7.79
N ALA A 8 -8.86 0.05 -6.82
CA ALA A 8 -8.99 -1.29 -6.26
C ALA A 8 -10.36 -1.54 -5.61
N LEU A 9 -10.79 -0.64 -4.74
CA LEU A 9 -12.06 -0.80 -4.02
C LEU A 9 -13.28 -0.73 -4.95
N PRO A 10 -13.47 0.30 -5.82
CA PRO A 10 -14.63 0.34 -6.70
C PRO A 10 -14.66 -0.80 -7.74
N HIS A 11 -13.50 -1.29 -8.21
CA HIS A 11 -13.48 -2.47 -9.07
C HIS A 11 -13.90 -3.74 -8.32
N ALA A 12 -13.46 -3.91 -7.07
CA ALA A 12 -13.87 -5.03 -6.23
C ALA A 12 -15.38 -5.00 -5.94
N ILE A 13 -15.94 -3.81 -5.67
CA ILE A 13 -17.38 -3.61 -5.53
C ILE A 13 -18.12 -4.05 -6.79
N GLY A 14 -17.70 -3.57 -7.97
CA GLY A 14 -18.28 -3.96 -9.24
C GLY A 14 -18.20 -5.47 -9.50
N ALA A 15 -17.05 -6.10 -9.20
CA ALA A 15 -16.88 -7.54 -9.34
C ALA A 15 -17.79 -8.34 -8.40
N ALA A 16 -17.94 -7.90 -7.15
CA ALA A 16 -18.80 -8.57 -6.17
C ALA A 16 -20.30 -8.39 -6.49
N PHE A 17 -20.70 -7.28 -7.11
CA PHE A 17 -22.07 -7.13 -7.62
C PHE A 17 -22.34 -8.03 -8.83
N ALA A 18 -21.35 -8.26 -9.68
CA ALA A 18 -21.50 -9.12 -10.85
C ALA A 18 -21.64 -10.61 -10.47
N ASP A 19 -21.00 -11.03 -9.37
CA ASP A 19 -21.04 -12.42 -8.88
C ASP A 19 -20.86 -12.42 -7.36
N ARG A 20 -21.97 -12.53 -6.62
CA ARG A 20 -22.00 -12.48 -5.16
C ARG A 20 -21.48 -13.75 -4.47
N ASP A 21 -21.38 -14.85 -5.19
CA ASP A 21 -20.87 -16.12 -4.67
C ASP A 21 -19.34 -16.21 -4.79
N ARG A 22 -18.75 -15.33 -5.59
CA ARG A 22 -17.30 -15.26 -5.78
C ARG A 22 -16.64 -14.44 -4.67
N GLN A 23 -15.61 -15.00 -4.05
CA GLN A 23 -14.73 -14.24 -3.17
C GLN A 23 -13.92 -13.22 -3.98
N VAL A 24 -13.97 -11.97 -3.57
CA VAL A 24 -13.22 -10.87 -4.18
C VAL A 24 -12.20 -10.32 -3.19
N VAL A 25 -10.96 -10.12 -3.63
CA VAL A 25 -9.90 -9.50 -2.83
C VAL A 25 -9.46 -8.21 -3.52
N ALA A 26 -9.59 -7.08 -2.82
CA ALA A 26 -9.09 -5.78 -3.24
C ALA A 26 -7.71 -5.54 -2.62
N LEU A 27 -6.67 -5.37 -3.44
CA LEU A 27 -5.34 -4.97 -2.98
C LEU A 27 -5.18 -3.46 -3.18
N ALA A 28 -5.11 -2.71 -2.10
CA ALA A 28 -5.05 -1.25 -2.12
C ALA A 28 -3.83 -0.74 -1.33
N GLY A 29 -3.14 0.26 -1.85
CA GLY A 29 -2.26 1.08 -1.03
C GLY A 29 -3.09 2.04 -0.15
N ASP A 30 -2.55 2.45 0.98
CA ASP A 30 -3.18 3.38 1.92
C ASP A 30 -3.58 4.71 1.25
N GLY A 31 -2.68 5.31 0.45
CA GLY A 31 -2.99 6.51 -0.31
C GLY A 31 -4.11 6.31 -1.35
N GLY A 32 -4.15 5.15 -2.02
CA GLY A 32 -5.20 4.84 -2.98
C GLY A 32 -6.55 4.61 -2.31
N LEU A 33 -6.58 3.88 -1.19
CA LEU A 33 -7.81 3.65 -0.43
C LEU A 33 -8.38 4.96 0.14
N SER A 34 -7.50 5.84 0.67
CA SER A 34 -7.91 7.12 1.26
C SER A 34 -8.71 8.00 0.31
N MET A 35 -8.45 7.92 -0.99
CA MET A 35 -9.14 8.75 -2.00
C MET A 35 -10.62 8.39 -2.18
N LEU A 36 -11.01 7.14 -1.95
CA LEU A 36 -12.39 6.64 -2.07
C LEU A 36 -12.81 5.85 -0.82
N LEU A 37 -12.41 6.31 0.34
CA LEU A 37 -12.66 5.67 1.63
C LEU A 37 -14.16 5.50 1.93
N GLY A 38 -14.99 6.44 1.43
CA GLY A 38 -16.45 6.38 1.57
C GLY A 38 -17.09 5.14 0.94
N GLU A 39 -16.44 4.51 -0.03
CA GLU A 39 -16.93 3.28 -0.66
C GLU A 39 -16.90 2.04 0.26
N LEU A 40 -16.25 2.13 1.42
CA LEU A 40 -16.40 1.11 2.47
C LEU A 40 -17.85 1.01 2.96
N ILE A 41 -18.59 2.14 2.95
CA ILE A 41 -20.01 2.16 3.29
C ILE A 41 -20.81 1.32 2.30
N THR A 42 -20.48 1.41 1.01
CA THR A 42 -21.10 0.59 -0.04
C THR A 42 -20.88 -0.91 0.21
N LEU A 43 -19.67 -1.32 0.64
CA LEU A 43 -19.41 -2.72 1.00
C LEU A 43 -20.30 -3.19 2.14
N ARG A 44 -20.43 -2.37 3.18
CA ARG A 44 -21.23 -2.68 4.38
C ARG A 44 -22.71 -2.78 4.04
N ASP A 45 -23.26 -1.74 3.39
CA ASP A 45 -24.69 -1.60 3.15
C ASP A 45 -25.24 -2.70 2.22
N HIS A 46 -24.38 -3.22 1.36
CA HIS A 46 -24.73 -4.31 0.45
C HIS A 46 -24.18 -5.68 0.87
N GLU A 47 -23.53 -5.78 2.03
CA GLU A 47 -22.92 -7.01 2.56
C GLU A 47 -22.07 -7.76 1.52
N LEU A 48 -21.26 -7.01 0.76
CA LEU A 48 -20.48 -7.58 -0.35
C LEU A 48 -19.33 -8.45 0.17
N PRO A 49 -19.09 -9.65 -0.40
CA PRO A 49 -18.06 -10.58 0.04
C PRO A 49 -16.67 -10.13 -0.47
N VAL A 50 -16.21 -8.97 -0.02
CA VAL A 50 -14.94 -8.38 -0.42
C VAL A 50 -13.97 -8.32 0.76
N THR A 51 -12.80 -8.91 0.58
CA THR A 51 -11.66 -8.71 1.48
C THR A 51 -10.82 -7.56 0.99
N VAL A 52 -10.78 -6.45 1.73
CA VAL A 52 -9.95 -5.28 1.41
C VAL A 52 -8.63 -5.40 2.15
N VAL A 53 -7.54 -5.56 1.41
CA VAL A 53 -6.17 -5.59 1.97
C VAL A 53 -5.51 -4.24 1.72
N VAL A 54 -5.13 -3.56 2.80
CA VAL A 54 -4.48 -2.25 2.75
C VAL A 54 -2.98 -2.43 3.01
N PHE A 55 -2.15 -2.09 2.03
CA PHE A 55 -0.70 -1.94 2.23
C PHE A 55 -0.45 -0.56 2.81
N ASN A 56 -0.31 -0.51 4.14
CA ASN A 56 -0.23 0.73 4.92
C ASN A 56 1.22 1.06 5.25
N ASN A 57 1.83 1.89 4.44
CA ASN A 57 3.21 2.36 4.61
C ASN A 57 3.29 3.86 4.99
N ALA A 58 2.16 4.53 5.15
CA ALA A 58 2.06 5.96 5.44
C ALA A 58 2.86 6.85 4.46
N THR A 59 2.96 6.43 3.19
CA THR A 59 3.61 7.22 2.15
C THR A 59 3.04 6.92 0.77
N LEU A 60 3.04 7.90 -0.13
CA LEU A 60 2.75 7.71 -1.55
C LEU A 60 3.98 7.09 -2.24
N GLY A 61 4.26 5.81 -1.91
CA GLY A 61 5.52 5.13 -2.24
C GLY A 61 5.89 5.13 -3.72
N MET A 62 4.91 4.96 -4.63
CA MET A 62 5.16 5.01 -6.08
C MET A 62 5.54 6.42 -6.53
N VAL A 63 4.85 7.46 -6.05
CA VAL A 63 5.17 8.87 -6.33
C VAL A 63 6.56 9.21 -5.80
N LYS A 64 6.86 8.77 -4.57
CA LYS A 64 8.20 8.93 -3.97
C LYS A 64 9.28 8.30 -4.85
N LEU A 65 9.06 7.07 -5.33
CA LEU A 65 10.01 6.39 -6.21
C LEU A 65 10.22 7.14 -7.53
N GLU A 66 9.14 7.59 -8.17
CA GLU A 66 9.21 8.37 -9.41
C GLU A 66 10.02 9.65 -9.23
N MET A 67 9.80 10.42 -8.16
CA MET A 67 10.62 11.59 -7.85
C MET A 67 12.10 11.22 -7.71
N LEU A 68 12.40 10.15 -6.99
CA LEU A 68 13.78 9.73 -6.74
C LEU A 68 14.51 9.32 -8.03
N VAL A 69 13.86 8.59 -8.94
CA VAL A 69 14.49 8.15 -10.20
C VAL A 69 14.63 9.28 -11.21
N GLU A 70 13.86 10.37 -11.08
CA GLU A 70 14.03 11.61 -11.85
C GLU A 70 15.05 12.57 -11.23
N GLY A 71 15.74 12.15 -10.16
CA GLY A 71 16.80 12.96 -9.51
C GLY A 71 16.27 14.08 -8.61
N MET A 72 15.00 14.01 -8.24
CA MET A 72 14.34 14.94 -7.30
C MET A 72 14.34 14.33 -5.90
N PRO A 73 14.64 15.09 -4.84
CA PRO A 73 14.39 14.66 -3.47
C PRO A 73 12.89 14.40 -3.26
N ALA A 74 12.56 13.40 -2.45
CA ALA A 74 11.16 13.15 -2.07
C ALA A 74 10.59 14.39 -1.36
N HIS A 75 9.39 14.81 -1.73
CA HIS A 75 8.72 15.97 -1.15
C HIS A 75 7.22 15.73 -1.08
N ALA A 76 6.62 15.99 0.07
CA ALA A 76 5.18 15.89 0.33
C ALA A 76 4.57 14.52 -0.02
N THR A 77 5.35 13.44 0.08
CA THR A 77 4.90 12.07 -0.20
C THR A 77 4.52 11.31 1.06
N ASP A 78 5.04 11.70 2.21
CA ASP A 78 4.72 11.05 3.47
C ASP A 78 3.39 11.58 4.04
N THR A 79 2.58 10.68 4.58
CA THR A 79 1.26 10.98 5.14
C THR A 79 1.25 10.64 6.64
N PRO A 80 0.40 11.30 7.45
CA PRO A 80 0.19 10.84 8.81
C PRO A 80 -0.28 9.39 8.85
N PRO A 81 0.21 8.56 9.77
CA PRO A 81 -0.21 7.17 9.87
C PRO A 81 -1.70 7.06 10.24
N VAL A 82 -2.42 6.23 9.50
CA VAL A 82 -3.84 5.94 9.73
C VAL A 82 -4.00 4.51 10.24
N ASP A 83 -4.86 4.30 11.23
CA ASP A 83 -5.31 2.97 11.65
C ASP A 83 -6.57 2.60 10.87
N TYR A 84 -6.39 1.93 9.73
CA TYR A 84 -7.50 1.53 8.86
C TYR A 84 -8.39 0.45 9.50
N ARG A 85 -7.86 -0.34 10.45
CA ARG A 85 -8.66 -1.27 11.22
C ARG A 85 -9.73 -0.52 12.02
N ARG A 86 -9.32 0.46 12.85
CA ARG A 86 -10.26 1.25 13.66
C ARG A 86 -11.26 2.00 12.80
N LEU A 87 -10.82 2.47 11.65
CA LEU A 87 -11.68 3.18 10.72
C LEU A 87 -12.77 2.23 10.17
N ALA A 88 -12.41 1.02 9.73
CA ALA A 88 -13.37 0.04 9.24
C ALA A 88 -14.33 -0.43 10.37
N GLU A 89 -13.80 -0.65 11.57
CA GLU A 89 -14.59 -0.99 12.77
C GLU A 89 -15.62 0.10 13.09
N SER A 90 -15.29 1.39 12.89
CA SER A 90 -16.23 2.50 13.09
C SER A 90 -17.38 2.54 12.09
N LEU A 91 -17.24 1.80 10.99
CA LEU A 91 -18.26 1.59 9.95
C LEU A 91 -18.94 0.22 10.08
N ASP A 92 -18.79 -0.47 11.21
CA ASP A 92 -19.30 -1.83 11.46
C ASP A 92 -18.76 -2.88 10.46
N ILE A 93 -17.59 -2.66 9.89
CA ILE A 93 -16.88 -3.62 9.04
C ILE A 93 -15.85 -4.36 9.90
N PRO A 94 -15.91 -5.71 10.01
CA PRO A 94 -14.89 -6.48 10.68
C PRO A 94 -13.51 -6.19 10.12
N ALA A 95 -12.52 -5.95 10.99
CA ALA A 95 -11.19 -5.60 10.50
C ALA A 95 -10.08 -6.23 11.36
N LEU A 96 -8.96 -6.49 10.71
CA LEU A 96 -7.76 -7.08 11.29
C LEU A 96 -6.57 -6.17 10.99
N ARG A 97 -5.56 -6.16 11.85
CA ARG A 97 -4.33 -5.40 11.62
C ARG A 97 -3.12 -6.30 11.85
N VAL A 98 -2.19 -6.26 10.91
CA VAL A 98 -0.94 -7.03 10.95
C VAL A 98 0.24 -6.08 11.01
N GLN A 99 1.10 -6.25 12.02
CA GLN A 99 2.36 -5.53 12.19
C GLN A 99 3.56 -6.48 12.24
N ASP A 100 3.31 -7.75 12.54
CA ASP A 100 4.34 -8.79 12.56
C ASP A 100 4.13 -9.75 11.38
N PRO A 101 5.13 -9.94 10.50
CA PRO A 101 5.02 -10.88 9.37
C PRO A 101 4.65 -12.30 9.76
N ARG A 102 4.92 -12.73 10.99
CA ARG A 102 4.56 -14.07 11.49
C ARG A 102 3.05 -14.27 11.60
N GLU A 103 2.29 -13.19 11.77
CA GLU A 103 0.83 -13.20 11.90
C GLU A 103 0.11 -13.21 10.54
N LEU A 104 0.80 -12.92 9.44
CA LEU A 104 0.19 -12.80 8.11
C LEU A 104 -0.66 -14.01 7.74
N ARG A 105 -0.10 -15.23 7.87
CA ARG A 105 -0.79 -16.46 7.45
C ARG A 105 -2.10 -16.68 8.21
N SER A 106 -2.08 -16.54 9.53
CA SER A 106 -3.28 -16.73 10.37
C SER A 106 -4.32 -15.65 10.13
N THR A 107 -3.88 -14.39 10.00
CA THR A 107 -4.77 -13.26 9.72
C THR A 107 -5.46 -13.39 8.37
N PHE A 108 -4.72 -13.77 7.32
CA PHE A 108 -5.34 -13.99 6.01
C PHE A 108 -6.26 -15.22 6.00
N ALA A 109 -5.92 -16.30 6.72
CA ALA A 109 -6.80 -17.45 6.85
C ALA A 109 -8.14 -17.08 7.52
N ASP A 110 -8.09 -16.25 8.58
CA ASP A 110 -9.30 -15.72 9.22
C ASP A 110 -10.07 -14.80 8.26
N ALA A 111 -9.44 -13.80 7.67
CA ALA A 111 -10.10 -12.84 6.79
C ALA A 111 -10.78 -13.52 5.60
N LEU A 112 -10.07 -14.44 4.92
CA LEU A 112 -10.59 -15.15 3.74
C LEU A 112 -11.64 -16.21 4.09
N GLY A 113 -11.71 -16.66 5.34
CA GLY A 113 -12.75 -17.56 5.83
C GLY A 113 -14.08 -16.87 6.17
N ARG A 114 -14.11 -15.54 6.21
CA ARG A 114 -15.30 -14.77 6.59
C ARG A 114 -16.25 -14.60 5.40
N ARG A 115 -17.54 -14.53 5.71
CA ARG A 115 -18.58 -14.10 4.77
C ARG A 115 -18.85 -12.60 4.97
N GLY A 116 -19.09 -11.87 3.87
CA GLY A 116 -19.30 -10.42 3.90
C GLY A 116 -17.99 -9.62 3.82
N PRO A 117 -18.06 -8.29 4.00
CA PRO A 117 -16.90 -7.42 3.90
C PRO A 117 -15.95 -7.59 5.09
N VAL A 118 -14.64 -7.53 4.82
CA VAL A 118 -13.61 -7.52 5.84
C VAL A 118 -12.43 -6.66 5.38
N LEU A 119 -11.80 -5.94 6.30
CA LEU A 119 -10.60 -5.15 6.00
C LEU A 119 -9.39 -5.73 6.74
N VAL A 120 -8.26 -5.86 6.03
CA VAL A 120 -6.97 -6.25 6.61
C VAL A 120 -5.98 -5.10 6.42
N ASP A 121 -5.63 -4.43 7.52
CA ASP A 121 -4.63 -3.35 7.56
C ASP A 121 -3.24 -3.95 7.77
N VAL A 122 -2.44 -4.03 6.72
CA VAL A 122 -1.08 -4.59 6.75
C VAL A 122 -0.07 -3.44 6.81
N VAL A 123 0.54 -3.25 7.97
CA VAL A 123 1.57 -2.24 8.15
C VAL A 123 2.85 -2.68 7.44
N THR A 124 3.31 -1.86 6.51
CA THR A 124 4.49 -2.12 5.69
C THR A 124 5.56 -1.05 5.86
N ASP A 125 6.78 -1.35 5.44
CA ASP A 125 7.92 -0.43 5.59
C ASP A 125 7.81 0.74 4.59
N PRO A 126 7.78 2.02 5.05
CA PRO A 126 7.72 3.19 4.19
C PRO A 126 8.96 3.37 3.29
N ASN A 127 10.06 2.70 3.62
CA ASN A 127 11.31 2.77 2.86
C ASN A 127 11.49 1.63 1.86
N ALA A 128 10.58 0.63 1.87
CA ALA A 128 10.62 -0.44 0.87
C ALA A 128 10.22 0.11 -0.50
N LEU A 129 11.16 0.10 -1.44
CA LEU A 129 10.93 0.57 -2.80
C LEU A 129 10.32 -0.55 -3.65
N SER A 130 9.29 -0.20 -4.41
CA SER A 130 8.69 -1.11 -5.41
C SER A 130 9.53 -1.04 -6.69
N ILE A 131 10.63 -1.78 -6.71
CA ILE A 131 11.58 -1.75 -7.83
C ILE A 131 10.90 -2.30 -9.10
N PRO A 132 10.90 -1.54 -10.22
CA PRO A 132 10.32 -2.02 -11.47
C PRO A 132 11.12 -3.21 -12.04
N PRO A 133 10.49 -4.07 -12.86
CA PRO A 133 11.14 -5.27 -13.42
C PRO A 133 12.34 -4.94 -14.34
N SER A 134 12.38 -3.73 -14.88
CA SER A 134 13.52 -3.23 -15.69
C SER A 134 13.91 -1.83 -15.21
N ILE A 135 15.20 -1.60 -15.01
CA ILE A 135 15.75 -0.33 -14.58
C ILE A 135 16.65 0.20 -15.70
N THR A 136 16.42 1.44 -16.12
CA THR A 136 17.26 2.11 -17.12
C THR A 136 18.49 2.79 -16.48
N ALA A 137 19.55 2.98 -17.25
CA ALA A 137 20.74 3.72 -16.78
C ALA A 137 20.40 5.17 -16.36
N GLY A 138 19.41 5.79 -17.01
CA GLY A 138 18.88 7.10 -16.64
C GLY A 138 18.30 7.12 -15.23
N GLN A 139 17.46 6.14 -14.91
CA GLN A 139 16.85 5.99 -13.58
C GLN A 139 17.89 5.74 -12.48
N VAL A 140 18.93 4.93 -12.76
CA VAL A 140 20.04 4.73 -11.81
C VAL A 140 20.75 6.06 -11.54
N ARG A 141 21.04 6.84 -12.58
CA ARG A 141 21.69 8.16 -12.46
C ARG A 141 20.79 9.14 -11.69
N GLY A 142 19.50 9.20 -12.02
CA GLY A 142 18.52 10.04 -11.31
C GLY A 142 18.46 9.71 -9.84
N PHE A 143 18.32 8.43 -9.51
CA PHE A 143 18.29 7.95 -8.12
C PHE A 143 19.57 8.33 -7.35
N ALA A 144 20.76 8.10 -7.93
CA ALA A 144 22.03 8.50 -7.31
C ALA A 144 22.11 10.02 -7.08
N THR A 145 21.60 10.81 -8.04
CA THR A 145 21.53 12.28 -7.91
C THR A 145 20.62 12.72 -6.78
N SER A 146 19.44 12.11 -6.66
CA SER A 146 18.49 12.44 -5.57
C SER A 146 19.06 12.06 -4.20
N MET A 147 19.69 10.88 -4.08
CA MET A 147 20.36 10.48 -2.82
C MET A 147 21.45 11.44 -2.42
N THR A 148 22.27 11.89 -3.38
CA THR A 148 23.31 12.90 -3.15
C THR A 148 22.71 14.21 -2.63
N LYS A 149 21.67 14.72 -3.28
CA LYS A 149 20.97 15.93 -2.85
C LYS A 149 20.38 15.80 -1.45
N GLN A 150 19.78 14.64 -1.12
CA GLN A 150 19.24 14.39 0.22
C GLN A 150 20.34 14.39 1.28
N ILE A 151 21.49 13.74 1.03
CA ILE A 151 22.61 13.72 1.96
C ILE A 151 23.11 15.15 2.25
N PHE A 152 23.34 15.95 1.20
CA PHE A 152 23.77 17.34 1.36
C PHE A 152 22.70 18.26 1.98
N GLY A 153 21.42 17.91 1.84
CA GLY A 153 20.30 18.59 2.50
C GLY A 153 20.06 18.18 3.97
N GLY A 154 20.91 17.32 4.53
CA GLY A 154 20.80 16.86 5.93
C GLY A 154 19.99 15.57 6.12
N GLY A 155 19.50 14.95 5.06
CA GLY A 155 18.69 13.72 5.07
C GLY A 155 19.51 12.41 5.07
N SER A 156 20.73 12.38 5.57
CA SER A 156 21.59 11.19 5.59
C SER A 156 20.97 10.00 6.33
N GLY A 157 20.19 10.25 7.37
CA GLY A 157 19.47 9.21 8.13
C GLY A 157 18.40 8.50 7.29
N GLU A 158 17.64 9.23 6.48
CA GLU A 158 16.61 8.69 5.58
C GLU A 158 17.24 7.84 4.48
N VAL A 159 18.34 8.30 3.87
CA VAL A 159 19.07 7.55 2.85
C VAL A 159 19.58 6.23 3.44
N MET A 160 20.10 6.25 4.68
CA MET A 160 20.57 5.05 5.36
C MET A 160 19.42 4.09 5.70
N ALA A 161 18.27 4.60 6.14
CA ALA A 161 17.08 3.79 6.41
C ALA A 161 16.59 3.11 5.12
N MET A 162 16.49 3.84 4.03
CA MET A 162 16.11 3.33 2.71
C MET A 162 17.10 2.25 2.21
N ALA A 163 18.41 2.47 2.35
CA ALA A 163 19.42 1.49 2.00
C ALA A 163 19.25 0.19 2.78
N ARG A 164 19.04 0.27 4.12
CA ARG A 164 18.83 -0.90 4.98
C ARG A 164 17.57 -1.69 4.61
N SER A 165 16.47 -1.02 4.33
CA SER A 165 15.21 -1.66 3.91
C SER A 165 15.38 -2.45 2.61
N ASN A 166 16.09 -1.90 1.63
CA ASN A 166 16.17 -2.45 0.29
C ASN A 166 17.30 -3.46 0.09
N LEU A 167 18.38 -3.39 0.87
CA LEU A 167 19.47 -4.38 0.83
C LEU A 167 18.99 -5.82 1.12
N ARG A 168 17.90 -5.98 1.87
CA ARG A 168 17.30 -7.29 2.17
C ARG A 168 16.52 -7.85 0.97
N ASN A 169 16.12 -7.01 0.04
CA ASN A 169 15.28 -7.35 -1.11
C ASN A 169 16.09 -7.57 -2.41
N ILE A 170 17.41 -7.41 -2.36
CA ILE A 170 18.27 -7.71 -3.50
C ILE A 170 18.27 -9.23 -3.70
N PRO A 171 17.85 -9.74 -4.88
CA PRO A 171 17.95 -11.16 -5.19
C PRO A 171 19.40 -11.61 -5.02
N ARG A 172 19.61 -12.62 -4.20
CA ARG A 172 20.93 -13.25 -4.11
C ARG A 172 21.13 -14.08 -5.36
N PRO A 173 22.29 -13.97 -6.04
CA PRO A 173 22.60 -14.77 -7.23
C PRO A 173 22.54 -16.26 -6.97
#